data_4fd2d2ac780aded1f20e389d018d72e5
#
_entry.id   4fd2d2ac780aded1f20e389d018d72e5
#
_cell.length_a   1.000
_cell.length_b   1.000
_cell.length_c   1.000
_cell.angle_alpha   90.00
_cell.angle_beta   90.00
_cell.angle_gamma   90.00
#
_symmetry.space_group_name_H-M   'P 1'
#
loop_
_entity.id
_entity.type
_entity.pdbx_description
1 polymer ?
#
loop_
_entity_poly.entity_id
_entity_poly.type
_entity_poly.pdbx_seq_one_letter_code
_entity_poly.pdbx_strand_id
1 'polypeptide(L)'
;MVASDRSPAPAPGDPSATARERLPAPRRHPVLHAVDLVRETLPPLHPGGRPVIGAVAAGALALRAARGRGTLGAALTTAAVAAFFRAPHRTTPRRAGVAVAPADGTVSVIGDAEAPPELVAKGFPSGPRPRVSTFLSVYDVHVQRVPADGQVLAVEHRPGTYVSADLPEASEGNARTSLWLRDTEGRDLAVVQIAGLVARRIVCDAAPGDEVAAGQTYGLIRFGSRVDLLLPPGAEIGVEVGQRTVGAETVVATLPPPAPGDGG
;
A
#
# COMPACT_ATOMS: atom_id res chain seq x y z
N MET A 1 50.34 -12.59 47.10
CA MET A 1 50.69 -13.65 46.14
C MET A 1 49.61 -13.62 45.08
N VAL A 2 49.89 -12.84 44.02
CA VAL A 2 48.90 -12.56 42.93
C VAL A 2 49.32 -13.43 41.76
N ALA A 3 48.45 -14.41 41.42
CA ALA A 3 48.63 -15.22 40.22
C ALA A 3 48.14 -14.46 38.98
N SER A 4 49.10 -14.17 38.08
CA SER A 4 48.79 -13.60 36.77
C SER A 4 48.35 -14.68 35.81
N ASP A 5 47.07 -14.63 35.44
CA ASP A 5 46.52 -15.44 34.37
C ASP A 5 46.95 -14.81 33.04
N ARG A 6 47.84 -15.45 32.30
CA ARG A 6 48.22 -15.13 30.92
C ARG A 6 47.46 -16.06 29.97
N SER A 7 46.39 -15.56 29.40
CA SER A 7 45.79 -16.23 28.24
C SER A 7 46.81 -16.33 27.06
N PRO A 8 46.93 -17.47 26.41
CA PRO A 8 47.81 -17.61 25.26
C PRO A 8 47.26 -16.85 24.05
N ALA A 9 48.20 -16.23 23.30
CA ALA A 9 47.90 -15.54 22.02
C ALA A 9 47.38 -16.55 20.99
N PRO A 10 46.45 -16.13 20.08
CA PRO A 10 45.96 -17.01 19.03
C PRO A 10 47.10 -17.35 18.03
N ALA A 11 47.12 -18.60 17.59
CA ALA A 11 48.05 -19.13 16.60
C ALA A 11 47.87 -18.41 15.24
N PRO A 12 48.95 -18.25 14.41
CA PRO A 12 48.86 -17.65 13.09
C PRO A 12 47.97 -18.50 12.18
N GLY A 13 47.01 -17.83 11.48
CA GLY A 13 45.99 -18.44 10.66
C GLY A 13 46.53 -19.31 9.54
N ASP A 14 45.92 -20.44 9.35
CA ASP A 14 46.09 -21.39 8.26
C ASP A 14 45.95 -20.68 6.89
N PRO A 15 46.99 -20.64 6.02
CA PRO A 15 46.90 -20.02 4.71
C PRO A 15 46.03 -20.78 3.70
N SER A 16 45.46 -21.93 4.07
CA SER A 16 44.55 -22.72 3.22
C SER A 16 43.10 -22.25 3.25
N ALA A 17 42.73 -21.25 4.11
CA ALA A 17 41.35 -20.75 4.24
C ALA A 17 40.99 -19.62 3.25
N THR A 18 41.93 -19.14 2.45
CA THR A 18 41.72 -18.05 1.51
C THR A 18 41.85 -18.54 0.08
N ALA A 19 40.85 -19.16 -0.47
CA ALA A 19 40.43 -19.16 -1.87
C ALA A 19 39.34 -20.21 -2.10
N ARG A 20 38.18 -20.01 -1.52
CA ARG A 20 36.97 -20.54 -2.16
C ARG A 20 36.79 -19.70 -3.40
N GLU A 21 37.44 -20.13 -4.47
CA GLU A 21 37.26 -19.67 -5.83
C GLU A 21 35.74 -19.60 -6.12
N ARG A 22 35.21 -18.40 -6.19
CA ARG A 22 33.83 -18.21 -6.61
C ARG A 22 33.76 -18.67 -8.05
N LEU A 23 33.23 -19.88 -8.25
CA LEU A 23 32.89 -20.36 -9.58
C LEU A 23 32.18 -19.24 -10.32
N PRO A 24 32.63 -18.85 -11.53
CA PRO A 24 31.92 -17.84 -12.29
C PRO A 24 30.49 -18.32 -12.50
N ALA A 25 29.52 -17.45 -12.18
CA ALA A 25 28.10 -17.72 -12.35
C ALA A 25 27.88 -18.22 -13.80
N PRO A 26 27.09 -19.28 -14.00
CA PRO A 26 26.85 -19.82 -15.33
C PRO A 26 26.39 -18.69 -16.27
N ARG A 27 27.05 -18.53 -17.39
CA ARG A 27 26.71 -17.52 -18.42
C ARG A 27 25.29 -17.80 -18.89
N ARG A 28 24.32 -17.09 -18.33
CA ARG A 28 22.92 -17.13 -18.78
C ARG A 28 22.84 -16.61 -20.20
N HIS A 29 21.98 -17.22 -21.01
CA HIS A 29 21.76 -16.78 -22.39
C HIS A 29 21.35 -15.29 -22.38
N PRO A 30 21.94 -14.40 -23.21
CA PRO A 30 21.73 -12.95 -23.15
C PRO A 30 20.24 -12.56 -23.22
N VAL A 31 19.42 -13.32 -23.94
CA VAL A 31 17.97 -13.10 -24.02
C VAL A 31 17.29 -13.40 -22.68
N LEU A 32 17.69 -14.47 -21.99
CA LEU A 32 17.15 -14.80 -20.66
C LEU A 32 17.56 -13.75 -19.64
N HIS A 33 18.80 -13.28 -19.70
CA HIS A 33 19.26 -12.18 -18.83
C HIS A 33 18.49 -10.88 -19.08
N ALA A 34 18.23 -10.53 -20.34
CA ALA A 34 17.41 -9.37 -20.69
C ALA A 34 15.96 -9.52 -20.19
N VAL A 35 15.36 -10.70 -20.29
CA VAL A 35 14.02 -10.99 -19.76
C VAL A 35 13.99 -10.88 -18.24
N ASP A 36 15.00 -11.42 -17.55
CA ASP A 36 15.12 -11.31 -16.10
C ASP A 36 15.27 -9.84 -15.68
N LEU A 37 16.11 -9.06 -16.37
CA LEU A 37 16.29 -7.63 -16.11
C LEU A 37 14.99 -6.83 -16.29
N VAL A 38 14.23 -7.13 -17.36
CA VAL A 38 12.93 -6.51 -17.60
C VAL A 38 11.94 -6.88 -16.48
N ARG A 39 11.90 -8.14 -16.05
CA ARG A 39 11.04 -8.60 -14.95
C ARG A 39 11.40 -7.98 -13.61
N GLU A 40 12.68 -7.78 -13.34
CA GLU A 40 13.16 -7.11 -12.12
C GLU A 40 12.89 -5.60 -12.13
N THR A 41 12.90 -4.99 -13.32
CA THR A 41 12.69 -3.54 -13.48
C THR A 41 11.22 -3.16 -13.54
N LEU A 42 10.35 -4.01 -14.10
CA LEU A 42 8.92 -3.72 -14.19
C LEU A 42 8.22 -4.11 -12.89
N PRO A 43 7.47 -3.17 -12.29
CA PRO A 43 6.70 -3.49 -11.09
C PRO A 43 5.65 -4.55 -11.41
N PRO A 44 5.38 -5.48 -10.46
CA PRO A 44 4.30 -6.45 -10.61
C PRO A 44 2.95 -5.75 -10.79
N LEU A 45 2.01 -6.45 -11.42
CA LEU A 45 0.65 -5.97 -11.65
C LEU A 45 -0.29 -6.54 -10.59
N HIS A 46 -1.15 -5.67 -10.04
CA HIS A 46 -2.18 -6.11 -9.09
C HIS A 46 -3.14 -7.11 -9.76
N PRO A 47 -3.50 -8.23 -9.10
CA PRO A 47 -4.39 -9.25 -9.68
C PRO A 47 -5.72 -8.69 -10.17
N GLY A 48 -6.29 -7.70 -9.45
CA GLY A 48 -7.52 -7.01 -9.83
C GLY A 48 -7.46 -6.26 -11.17
N GLY A 49 -6.26 -6.02 -11.72
CA GLY A 49 -6.06 -5.41 -13.05
C GLY A 49 -6.07 -6.40 -14.21
N ARG A 50 -5.77 -7.69 -13.95
CA ARG A 50 -5.58 -8.70 -15.00
C ARG A 50 -6.75 -8.80 -15.99
N PRO A 51 -8.05 -8.86 -15.55
CA PRO A 51 -9.16 -8.97 -16.49
C PRO A 51 -9.30 -7.72 -17.37
N VAL A 52 -9.01 -6.53 -16.85
CA VAL A 52 -9.08 -5.28 -17.62
C VAL A 52 -7.97 -5.22 -18.66
N ILE A 53 -6.75 -5.52 -18.24
CA ILE A 53 -5.58 -5.56 -19.13
C ILE A 53 -5.80 -6.60 -20.23
N GLY A 54 -6.30 -7.80 -19.88
CA GLY A 54 -6.61 -8.86 -20.83
C GLY A 54 -7.68 -8.44 -21.85
N ALA A 55 -8.76 -7.79 -21.40
CA ALA A 55 -9.80 -7.30 -22.29
C ALA A 55 -9.29 -6.22 -23.26
N VAL A 56 -8.47 -5.28 -22.76
CA VAL A 56 -7.86 -4.23 -23.61
C VAL A 56 -6.89 -4.86 -24.62
N ALA A 57 -6.05 -5.78 -24.20
CA ALA A 57 -5.12 -6.49 -25.09
C ALA A 57 -5.86 -7.31 -26.16
N ALA A 58 -6.91 -8.04 -25.80
CA ALA A 58 -7.73 -8.79 -26.73
C ALA A 58 -8.42 -7.89 -27.74
N GLY A 59 -9.01 -6.77 -27.30
CA GLY A 59 -9.60 -5.76 -28.18
C GLY A 59 -8.59 -5.14 -29.13
N ALA A 60 -7.38 -4.87 -28.66
CA ALA A 60 -6.27 -4.36 -29.46
C ALA A 60 -5.85 -5.36 -30.55
N LEU A 61 -5.75 -6.65 -30.21
CA LEU A 61 -5.45 -7.72 -31.16
C LEU A 61 -6.56 -7.91 -32.19
N ALA A 62 -7.82 -7.87 -31.80
CA ALA A 62 -8.96 -7.97 -32.69
C ALA A 62 -9.02 -6.78 -33.68
N LEU A 63 -8.78 -5.57 -33.19
CA LEU A 63 -8.71 -4.37 -34.03
C LEU A 63 -7.57 -4.46 -35.06
N ARG A 64 -6.41 -4.97 -34.63
CA ARG A 64 -5.29 -5.23 -35.54
C ARG A 64 -5.65 -6.24 -36.64
N ALA A 65 -6.28 -7.35 -36.25
CA ALA A 65 -6.68 -8.39 -37.19
C ALA A 65 -7.69 -7.85 -38.23
N ALA A 66 -8.62 -7.00 -37.79
CA ALA A 66 -9.65 -6.43 -38.66
C ALA A 66 -9.15 -5.33 -39.60
N ARG A 67 -8.18 -4.50 -39.16
CA ARG A 67 -7.76 -3.28 -39.88
C ARG A 67 -6.33 -3.31 -40.42
N GLY A 68 -5.52 -4.30 -40.06
CA GLY A 68 -4.11 -4.43 -40.48
C GLY A 68 -3.19 -3.27 -40.03
N ARG A 69 -3.71 -2.30 -39.29
CA ARG A 69 -3.04 -1.07 -38.85
C ARG A 69 -3.34 -0.78 -37.38
N GLY A 70 -2.56 0.10 -36.73
CA GLY A 70 -2.84 0.57 -35.37
C GLY A 70 -2.15 -0.19 -34.25
N THR A 71 -1.13 -1.01 -34.56
CA THR A 71 -0.38 -1.80 -33.58
C THR A 71 0.25 -0.97 -32.46
N LEU A 72 0.87 0.17 -32.80
CA LEU A 72 1.55 1.02 -31.84
C LEU A 72 0.56 1.65 -30.86
N GLY A 73 -0.55 2.23 -31.36
CA GLY A 73 -1.57 2.81 -30.50
C GLY A 73 -2.19 1.79 -29.55
N ALA A 74 -2.51 0.58 -30.06
CA ALA A 74 -3.03 -0.51 -29.25
C ALA A 74 -2.03 -0.98 -28.18
N ALA A 75 -0.76 -1.10 -28.50
CA ALA A 75 0.30 -1.44 -27.58
C ALA A 75 0.46 -0.37 -26.48
N LEU A 76 0.49 0.91 -26.87
CA LEU A 76 0.59 2.04 -25.95
C LEU A 76 -0.61 2.09 -24.98
N THR A 77 -1.84 1.89 -25.50
CA THR A 77 -3.04 1.84 -24.64
C THR A 77 -2.96 0.69 -23.64
N THR A 78 -2.56 -0.51 -24.09
CA THR A 78 -2.39 -1.66 -23.21
C THR A 78 -1.32 -1.40 -22.15
N ALA A 79 -0.19 -0.80 -22.53
CA ALA A 79 0.88 -0.44 -21.61
C ALA A 79 0.43 0.62 -20.59
N ALA A 80 -0.32 1.64 -21.01
CA ALA A 80 -0.87 2.66 -20.12
C ALA A 80 -1.84 2.05 -19.09
N VAL A 81 -2.72 1.15 -19.52
CA VAL A 81 -3.63 0.43 -18.62
C VAL A 81 -2.84 -0.48 -17.67
N ALA A 82 -1.82 -1.19 -18.16
CA ALA A 82 -0.96 -2.00 -17.30
C ALA A 82 -0.20 -1.15 -16.27
N ALA A 83 0.32 0.01 -16.68
CA ALA A 83 1.01 0.94 -15.79
C ALA A 83 0.10 1.45 -14.65
N PHE A 84 -1.20 1.65 -14.92
CA PHE A 84 -2.16 2.02 -13.89
C PHE A 84 -2.30 0.95 -12.80
N PHE A 85 -2.27 -0.33 -13.18
CA PHE A 85 -2.39 -1.46 -12.24
C PHE A 85 -1.07 -1.93 -11.64
N ARG A 86 0.00 -1.12 -11.75
CA ARG A 86 1.28 -1.45 -11.16
C ARG A 86 1.20 -1.52 -9.64
N ALA A 87 1.85 -2.51 -9.05
CA ALA A 87 1.94 -2.69 -7.60
C ALA A 87 3.43 -2.81 -7.19
N PRO A 88 4.19 -1.70 -7.18
CA PRO A 88 5.62 -1.75 -6.92
C PRO A 88 5.91 -2.31 -5.52
N HIS A 89 7.04 -3.02 -5.40
CA HIS A 89 7.57 -3.37 -4.09
C HIS A 89 7.91 -2.10 -3.31
N ARG A 90 7.62 -2.11 -2.00
CA ARG A 90 7.86 -0.98 -1.11
C ARG A 90 8.66 -1.44 0.10
N THR A 91 9.51 -0.58 0.60
CA THR A 91 10.27 -0.82 1.82
C THR A 91 9.62 -0.06 2.96
N THR A 92 8.82 -0.77 3.73
CA THR A 92 8.10 -0.19 4.87
C THR A 92 9.06 0.07 6.03
N PRO A 93 9.06 1.30 6.62
CA PRO A 93 9.85 1.60 7.80
C PRO A 93 9.48 0.68 8.96
N ARG A 94 10.49 -0.02 9.53
CA ARG A 94 10.32 -0.88 10.70
C ARG A 94 10.45 -0.05 11.98
N ARG A 95 9.46 0.79 12.25
CA ARG A 95 9.43 1.65 13.44
C ARG A 95 8.12 1.41 14.18
N ALA A 96 8.21 1.02 15.45
CA ALA A 96 7.03 0.85 16.29
C ALA A 96 6.33 2.19 16.53
N GLY A 97 5.02 2.14 16.75
CA GLY A 97 4.23 3.32 17.08
C GLY A 97 4.10 4.34 15.94
N VAL A 98 4.21 3.93 14.68
CA VAL A 98 3.96 4.81 13.53
C VAL A 98 2.89 4.23 12.61
N ALA A 99 2.18 5.12 11.92
CA ALA A 99 1.32 4.76 10.79
C ALA A 99 1.97 5.22 9.48
N VAL A 100 2.01 4.33 8.49
CA VAL A 100 2.50 4.65 7.14
C VAL A 100 1.34 5.04 6.22
N ALA A 101 1.66 5.77 5.16
CA ALA A 101 0.68 6.21 4.16
C ALA A 101 -0.05 4.99 3.54
N PRO A 102 -1.38 4.98 3.54
CA PRO A 102 -2.16 3.89 2.94
C PRO A 102 -2.18 3.95 1.40
N ALA A 103 -1.71 5.03 0.80
CA ALA A 103 -1.71 5.21 -0.66
C ALA A 103 -0.60 6.15 -1.12
N ASP A 104 -0.22 6.01 -2.40
CA ASP A 104 0.52 7.04 -3.12
C ASP A 104 -0.43 8.19 -3.46
N GLY A 105 0.04 9.43 -3.36
CA GLY A 105 -0.78 10.58 -3.71
C GLY A 105 -0.31 11.88 -3.09
N THR A 106 -1.21 12.84 -3.02
CA THR A 106 -0.99 14.12 -2.37
C THR A 106 -1.93 14.24 -1.17
N VAL A 107 -1.42 14.63 -0.03
CA VAL A 107 -2.22 14.94 1.16
C VAL A 107 -3.14 16.11 0.81
N SER A 108 -4.45 15.86 0.79
CA SER A 108 -5.45 16.86 0.40
C SER A 108 -6.12 17.53 1.60
N VAL A 109 -6.31 16.79 2.70
CA VAL A 109 -6.95 17.28 3.91
C VAL A 109 -6.26 16.69 5.14
N ILE A 110 -6.07 17.52 6.16
CA ILE A 110 -5.69 17.13 7.52
C ILE A 110 -6.67 17.80 8.47
N GLY A 111 -7.21 17.06 9.44
CA GLY A 111 -8.13 17.58 10.45
C GLY A 111 -8.95 16.45 11.07
N ASP A 112 -9.84 16.80 11.97
CA ASP A 112 -10.71 15.80 12.58
C ASP A 112 -11.86 15.40 11.65
N ALA A 113 -12.29 14.16 11.74
CA ALA A 113 -13.44 13.63 11.06
C ALA A 113 -14.18 12.62 11.94
N GLU A 114 -15.50 12.57 11.81
CA GLU A 114 -16.30 11.57 12.48
C GLU A 114 -15.94 10.15 12.00
N ALA A 115 -16.01 9.22 12.93
CA ALA A 115 -15.81 7.81 12.63
C ALA A 115 -16.83 7.32 11.58
N PRO A 116 -16.44 6.49 10.61
CA PRO A 116 -17.35 5.96 9.61
C PRO A 116 -18.54 5.25 10.26
N PRO A 117 -19.80 5.70 10.03
CA PRO A 117 -20.96 5.14 10.71
C PRO A 117 -21.16 3.65 10.45
N GLU A 118 -20.75 3.16 9.28
CA GLU A 118 -20.77 1.73 8.96
C GLU A 118 -19.81 0.90 9.83
N LEU A 119 -18.68 1.47 10.26
CA LEU A 119 -17.77 0.81 11.20
C LEU A 119 -18.23 0.97 12.64
N VAL A 120 -18.82 2.12 13.00
CA VAL A 120 -19.41 2.33 14.33
C VAL A 120 -20.51 1.30 14.60
N ALA A 121 -21.32 0.97 13.60
CA ALA A 121 -22.31 -0.10 13.68
C ALA A 121 -21.71 -1.50 13.92
N LYS A 122 -20.41 -1.66 13.72
CA LYS A 122 -19.64 -2.90 13.99
C LYS A 122 -18.84 -2.85 15.29
N GLY A 123 -18.92 -1.74 16.03
CA GLY A 123 -18.23 -1.57 17.31
C GLY A 123 -16.96 -0.71 17.22
N PHE A 124 -16.65 -0.10 16.08
CA PHE A 124 -15.59 0.90 15.99
C PHE A 124 -15.92 2.08 16.92
N PRO A 125 -14.95 2.60 17.68
CA PRO A 125 -15.21 3.70 18.59
C PRO A 125 -15.74 4.93 17.86
N SER A 126 -16.86 5.49 18.34
CA SER A 126 -17.51 6.70 17.80
C SER A 126 -16.76 7.97 18.16
N GLY A 127 -17.12 9.08 17.50
CA GLY A 127 -16.60 10.42 17.74
C GLY A 127 -15.48 10.85 16.79
N PRO A 128 -15.03 12.09 16.92
CA PRO A 128 -14.04 12.69 16.03
C PRO A 128 -12.67 12.05 16.23
N ARG A 129 -11.95 11.90 15.11
CA ARG A 129 -10.60 11.32 15.05
C ARG A 129 -9.71 12.11 14.12
N PRO A 130 -8.42 12.25 14.43
CA PRO A 130 -7.47 12.81 13.48
C PRO A 130 -7.50 12.04 12.16
N ARG A 131 -7.63 12.78 11.06
CA ARG A 131 -7.71 12.21 9.70
C ARG A 131 -6.64 12.81 8.80
N VAL A 132 -6.03 11.96 8.00
CA VAL A 132 -5.19 12.33 6.85
C VAL A 132 -5.86 11.79 5.60
N SER A 133 -6.23 12.68 4.67
CA SER A 133 -6.82 12.32 3.38
C SER A 133 -5.75 12.42 2.29
N THR A 134 -5.58 11.36 1.52
CA THR A 134 -4.65 11.31 0.38
C THR A 134 -5.45 11.21 -0.91
N PHE A 135 -5.27 12.17 -1.82
CA PHE A 135 -5.84 12.17 -3.17
C PHE A 135 -4.89 11.46 -4.14
N LEU A 136 -5.42 10.50 -4.89
CA LEU A 136 -4.69 9.74 -5.90
C LEU A 136 -5.06 10.27 -7.29
N SER A 137 -4.11 10.88 -7.97
CA SER A 137 -4.26 11.22 -9.39
C SER A 137 -4.14 9.98 -10.26
N VAL A 138 -4.63 10.02 -11.50
CA VAL A 138 -4.57 8.87 -12.43
C VAL A 138 -3.13 8.37 -12.71
N TYR A 139 -2.13 9.17 -12.43
CA TYR A 139 -0.71 8.83 -12.60
C TYR A 139 -0.11 8.13 -11.38
N ASP A 140 -0.78 8.20 -10.22
CA ASP A 140 -0.31 7.59 -9.00
C ASP A 140 -0.49 6.07 -9.01
N VAL A 141 0.16 5.38 -8.09
CA VAL A 141 -0.09 3.95 -7.85
C VAL A 141 -1.42 3.82 -7.12
N HIS A 142 -2.33 3.01 -7.65
CA HIS A 142 -3.70 2.90 -7.14
C HIS A 142 -3.93 1.71 -6.21
N VAL A 143 -2.88 0.98 -5.83
CA VAL A 143 -2.98 -0.03 -4.76
C VAL A 143 -2.92 0.62 -3.39
N GLN A 144 -3.75 0.13 -2.47
CA GLN A 144 -3.75 0.59 -1.08
C GLN A 144 -2.96 -0.36 -0.19
N ARG A 145 -2.37 0.23 0.84
CA ARG A 145 -1.47 -0.41 1.78
C ARG A 145 -1.99 -0.32 3.21
N VAL A 146 -1.76 -1.36 3.98
CA VAL A 146 -2.07 -1.39 5.42
C VAL A 146 -1.17 -0.37 6.15
N PRO A 147 -1.72 0.52 7.00
CA PRO A 147 -0.95 1.57 7.64
C PRO A 147 -0.12 1.12 8.84
N ALA A 148 -0.46 0.02 9.51
CA ALA A 148 0.22 -0.52 10.69
C ALA A 148 0.04 -2.03 10.75
N ASP A 149 0.92 -2.73 11.48
CA ASP A 149 0.74 -4.17 11.77
C ASP A 149 -0.50 -4.37 12.65
N GLY A 150 -1.29 -5.41 12.43
CA GLY A 150 -2.46 -5.69 13.26
C GLY A 150 -3.45 -6.65 12.62
N GLN A 151 -4.69 -6.61 13.12
CA GLN A 151 -5.79 -7.44 12.67
C GLN A 151 -6.93 -6.62 12.08
N VAL A 152 -7.49 -7.08 10.99
CA VAL A 152 -8.70 -6.51 10.38
C VAL A 152 -9.91 -6.99 11.18
N LEU A 153 -10.65 -6.06 11.78
CA LEU A 153 -11.85 -6.38 12.58
C LEU A 153 -13.13 -6.29 11.76
N ALA A 154 -13.20 -5.36 10.82
CA ALA A 154 -14.36 -5.22 9.93
C ALA A 154 -13.96 -4.63 8.57
N VAL A 155 -14.70 -5.01 7.54
CA VAL A 155 -14.65 -4.41 6.20
C VAL A 155 -16.08 -4.17 5.76
N GLU A 156 -16.46 -2.90 5.57
CA GLU A 156 -17.82 -2.51 5.22
C GLU A 156 -17.85 -1.74 3.91
N HIS A 157 -18.71 -2.15 3.01
CA HIS A 157 -18.93 -1.48 1.74
C HIS A 157 -20.23 -0.66 1.80
N ARG A 158 -20.13 0.63 1.53
CA ARG A 158 -21.27 1.53 1.42
C ARG A 158 -21.44 1.97 -0.02
N PRO A 159 -22.56 1.65 -0.68
CA PRO A 159 -22.89 2.21 -1.97
C PRO A 159 -23.13 3.72 -1.87
N GLY A 160 -22.88 4.44 -2.95
CA GLY A 160 -23.03 5.90 -2.95
C GLY A 160 -22.95 6.48 -4.36
N THR A 161 -22.83 7.78 -4.43
CA THR A 161 -22.61 8.53 -5.67
C THR A 161 -21.15 8.48 -6.11
N TYR A 162 -20.83 9.13 -7.22
CA TYR A 162 -19.49 9.21 -7.79
C TYR A 162 -19.21 10.65 -8.20
N VAL A 163 -19.10 11.55 -7.22
CA VAL A 163 -18.61 12.92 -7.45
C VAL A 163 -17.07 12.94 -7.37
N SER A 164 -16.47 14.04 -7.79
CA SER A 164 -15.01 14.16 -7.76
C SER A 164 -14.46 13.98 -6.34
N ALA A 165 -13.46 13.10 -6.16
CA ALA A 165 -12.97 12.69 -4.84
C ALA A 165 -12.20 13.80 -4.09
N ASP A 166 -11.84 14.90 -4.77
CA ASP A 166 -11.22 16.10 -4.20
C ASP A 166 -12.23 17.00 -3.47
N LEU A 167 -13.53 16.82 -3.75
CA LEU A 167 -14.58 17.60 -3.10
C LEU A 167 -14.85 17.09 -1.67
N PRO A 168 -15.13 18.00 -0.70
CA PRO A 168 -15.46 17.62 0.66
C PRO A 168 -16.65 16.65 0.76
N GLU A 169 -17.67 16.85 -0.07
CA GLU A 169 -18.91 16.07 -0.10
C GLU A 169 -18.68 14.61 -0.51
N ALA A 170 -17.55 14.32 -1.19
CA ALA A 170 -17.19 12.97 -1.59
C ALA A 170 -17.02 12.02 -0.39
N SER A 171 -16.61 12.54 0.78
CA SER A 171 -16.46 11.74 2.00
C SER A 171 -17.75 11.10 2.46
N GLU A 172 -18.87 11.77 2.29
CA GLU A 172 -20.19 11.35 2.79
C GLU A 172 -21.04 10.68 1.72
N GLY A 173 -20.98 11.21 0.49
CA GLY A 173 -21.87 10.82 -0.61
C GLY A 173 -21.36 9.72 -1.50
N ASN A 174 -20.05 9.57 -1.68
CA ASN A 174 -19.48 8.61 -2.63
C ASN A 174 -19.49 7.16 -2.11
N ALA A 175 -19.54 6.24 -3.07
CA ALA A 175 -19.31 4.82 -2.79
C ALA A 175 -17.94 4.64 -2.12
N ARG A 176 -17.92 3.88 -1.03
CA ARG A 176 -16.71 3.70 -0.22
C ARG A 176 -16.62 2.30 0.38
N THR A 177 -15.40 1.92 0.71
CA THR A 177 -15.12 0.73 1.51
C THR A 177 -14.30 1.14 2.70
N SER A 178 -14.80 0.86 3.90
CA SER A 178 -14.18 1.20 5.17
C SER A 178 -13.63 -0.05 5.82
N LEU A 179 -12.34 -0.03 6.16
CA LEU A 179 -11.62 -1.10 6.82
C LEU A 179 -11.28 -0.66 8.25
N TRP A 180 -11.64 -1.47 9.23
CA TRP A 180 -11.26 -1.32 10.63
C TRP A 180 -10.06 -2.19 10.91
N LEU A 181 -8.94 -1.57 11.23
CA LEU A 181 -7.71 -2.20 11.67
C LEU A 181 -7.53 -1.96 13.17
N ARG A 182 -7.29 -3.02 13.92
CA ARG A 182 -6.75 -2.93 15.28
C ARG A 182 -5.28 -3.29 15.22
N ASP A 183 -4.42 -2.36 15.60
CA ASP A 183 -2.99 -2.63 15.58
C ASP A 183 -2.55 -3.58 16.71
N THR A 184 -1.28 -3.99 16.68
CA THR A 184 -0.71 -4.93 17.65
C THR A 184 -0.68 -4.40 19.09
N GLU A 185 -0.88 -3.10 19.28
CA GLU A 185 -0.96 -2.46 20.61
C GLU A 185 -2.41 -2.12 21.01
N GLY A 186 -3.40 -2.64 20.28
CA GLY A 186 -4.82 -2.51 20.58
C GLY A 186 -5.44 -1.17 20.16
N ARG A 187 -4.76 -0.33 19.38
CA ARG A 187 -5.29 0.94 18.88
C ARG A 187 -6.15 0.72 17.63
N ASP A 188 -7.26 1.42 17.56
CA ASP A 188 -8.19 1.33 16.43
C ASP A 188 -7.90 2.41 15.39
N LEU A 189 -7.62 1.97 14.15
CA LEU A 189 -7.46 2.78 12.97
C LEU A 189 -8.58 2.44 11.97
N ALA A 190 -8.99 3.42 11.16
CA ALA A 190 -9.84 3.14 10.00
C ALA A 190 -9.19 3.63 8.71
N VAL A 191 -9.28 2.82 7.66
CA VAL A 191 -8.86 3.21 6.32
C VAL A 191 -10.08 3.19 5.42
N VAL A 192 -10.41 4.33 4.81
CA VAL A 192 -11.60 4.48 3.98
C VAL A 192 -11.17 4.70 2.53
N GLN A 193 -11.47 3.74 1.68
CA GLN A 193 -11.31 3.84 0.23
C GLN A 193 -12.53 4.55 -0.34
N ILE A 194 -12.37 5.70 -0.98
CA ILE A 194 -13.45 6.52 -1.52
C ILE A 194 -13.32 6.59 -3.04
N ALA A 195 -14.36 6.14 -3.75
CA ALA A 195 -14.40 6.21 -5.19
C ALA A 195 -14.53 7.65 -5.67
N GLY A 196 -13.87 8.01 -6.78
CA GLY A 196 -14.03 9.29 -7.43
C GLY A 196 -14.96 9.21 -8.64
N LEU A 197 -15.04 10.31 -9.41
CA LEU A 197 -15.94 10.48 -10.56
C LEU A 197 -15.82 9.38 -11.63
N VAL A 198 -14.61 8.93 -11.90
CA VAL A 198 -14.30 7.88 -12.89
C VAL A 198 -14.17 6.52 -12.22
N ALA A 199 -13.91 6.49 -10.91
CA ALA A 199 -13.72 5.29 -10.13
C ALA A 199 -15.07 4.62 -9.83
N ARG A 200 -15.37 3.54 -10.54
CA ARG A 200 -16.63 2.79 -10.34
C ARG A 200 -16.44 1.46 -9.61
N ARG A 201 -15.23 1.13 -9.18
CA ARG A 201 -14.96 -0.12 -8.48
C ARG A 201 -13.84 0.04 -7.47
N ILE A 202 -14.17 -0.27 -6.24
CA ILE A 202 -13.25 -0.48 -5.14
C ILE A 202 -13.05 -1.98 -5.01
N VAL A 203 -11.80 -2.40 -4.88
CA VAL A 203 -11.41 -3.78 -4.57
C VAL A 203 -10.78 -3.75 -3.20
N CYS A 204 -11.29 -4.54 -2.28
CA CYS A 204 -10.69 -4.80 -0.98
C CYS A 204 -10.48 -6.32 -0.90
N ASP A 205 -9.23 -6.73 -0.76
CA ASP A 205 -8.85 -8.14 -0.69
C ASP A 205 -8.69 -8.60 0.77
N ALA A 206 -8.76 -7.67 1.73
CA ALA A 206 -8.75 -7.98 3.15
C ALA A 206 -10.13 -8.39 3.67
N ALA A 207 -10.16 -9.30 4.63
CA ALA A 207 -11.36 -9.79 5.27
C ALA A 207 -11.26 -9.67 6.81
N PRO A 208 -12.41 -9.60 7.52
CA PRO A 208 -12.41 -9.66 8.97
C PRO A 208 -11.72 -10.92 9.49
N GLY A 209 -10.81 -10.76 10.47
CA GLY A 209 -10.00 -11.82 11.04
C GLY A 209 -8.59 -11.93 10.44
N ASP A 210 -8.32 -11.28 9.30
CA ASP A 210 -7.00 -11.31 8.69
C ASP A 210 -5.96 -10.62 9.56
N GLU A 211 -4.83 -11.29 9.81
CA GLU A 211 -3.61 -10.68 10.33
C GLU A 211 -2.86 -10.02 9.17
N VAL A 212 -2.52 -8.75 9.33
CA VAL A 212 -1.93 -7.95 8.26
C VAL A 212 -0.69 -7.20 8.74
N ALA A 213 0.27 -7.05 7.83
CA ALA A 213 1.49 -6.30 8.11
C ALA A 213 1.44 -4.88 7.50
N ALA A 214 2.08 -3.93 8.16
CA ALA A 214 2.28 -2.59 7.64
C ALA A 214 2.90 -2.64 6.23
N GLY A 215 2.34 -1.87 5.29
CA GLY A 215 2.78 -1.86 3.90
C GLY A 215 2.24 -3.01 3.04
N GLN A 216 1.57 -4.03 3.61
CA GLN A 216 0.89 -5.07 2.85
C GLN A 216 -0.19 -4.47 1.96
N THR A 217 -0.27 -4.92 0.69
CA THR A 217 -1.36 -4.53 -0.20
C THR A 217 -2.66 -5.18 0.27
N TYR A 218 -3.72 -4.39 0.43
CA TYR A 218 -5.04 -4.90 0.81
C TYR A 218 -6.14 -4.55 -0.20
N GLY A 219 -5.83 -3.78 -1.23
CA GLY A 219 -6.84 -3.44 -2.21
C GLY A 219 -6.38 -2.47 -3.30
N LEU A 220 -7.35 -2.05 -4.09
CA LEU A 220 -7.16 -1.19 -5.25
C LEU A 220 -8.43 -0.39 -5.53
N ILE A 221 -8.30 0.91 -5.86
CA ILE A 221 -9.40 1.73 -6.40
C ILE A 221 -9.11 2.01 -7.87
N ARG A 222 -10.12 1.86 -8.76
CA ARG A 222 -9.93 2.10 -10.19
C ARG A 222 -10.29 3.54 -10.55
N PHE A 223 -9.30 4.31 -11.07
CA PHE A 223 -9.36 5.64 -11.69
C PHE A 223 -9.82 6.81 -10.82
N GLY A 224 -8.84 7.56 -10.26
CA GLY A 224 -9.03 8.81 -9.51
C GLY A 224 -9.83 8.60 -8.23
N SER A 225 -9.20 8.76 -7.08
CA SER A 225 -9.77 8.34 -5.81
C SER A 225 -9.15 9.08 -4.63
N ARG A 226 -9.72 8.87 -3.47
CA ARG A 226 -9.17 9.35 -2.21
C ARG A 226 -9.13 8.22 -1.19
N VAL A 227 -8.11 8.22 -0.36
CA VAL A 227 -8.02 7.34 0.80
C VAL A 227 -7.91 8.19 2.05
N ASP A 228 -8.83 7.99 2.98
CA ASP A 228 -8.81 8.63 4.30
C ASP A 228 -8.26 7.63 5.32
N LEU A 229 -7.26 8.06 6.08
CA LEU A 229 -6.75 7.35 7.25
C LEU A 229 -7.23 8.08 8.50
N LEU A 230 -8.09 7.42 9.28
CA LEU A 230 -8.50 7.89 10.60
C LEU A 230 -7.63 7.22 11.66
N LEU A 231 -7.03 8.04 12.48
CA LEU A 231 -6.04 7.65 13.48
C LEU A 231 -6.67 7.57 14.88
N PRO A 232 -6.06 6.87 15.82
CA PRO A 232 -6.50 6.90 17.21
C PRO A 232 -6.38 8.33 17.79
N PRO A 233 -7.24 8.71 18.75
CA PRO A 233 -7.10 9.97 19.46
C PRO A 233 -5.70 10.13 20.07
N GLY A 234 -5.11 11.31 19.96
CA GLY A 234 -3.76 11.59 20.43
C GLY A 234 -2.63 11.23 19.44
N ALA A 235 -2.97 10.78 18.23
CA ALA A 235 -1.97 10.58 17.17
C ALA A 235 -1.42 11.94 16.71
N GLU A 236 -0.09 12.00 16.53
CA GLU A 236 0.61 13.18 16.03
C GLU A 236 0.85 13.03 14.52
N ILE A 237 0.23 13.92 13.73
CA ILE A 237 0.36 13.90 12.26
C ILE A 237 1.72 14.51 11.89
N GLY A 238 2.51 13.78 11.09
CA GLY A 238 3.85 14.14 10.66
C GLY A 238 3.96 14.57 9.20
N VAL A 239 2.84 14.89 8.55
CA VAL A 239 2.78 15.33 7.15
C VAL A 239 1.96 16.62 7.03
N GLU A 240 2.09 17.31 5.89
CA GLU A 240 1.40 18.57 5.62
C GLU A 240 0.50 18.47 4.39
N VAL A 241 -0.54 19.33 4.32
CA VAL A 241 -1.40 19.44 3.13
C VAL A 241 -0.53 19.88 1.93
N GLY A 242 -0.71 19.20 0.81
CA GLY A 242 0.10 19.39 -0.40
C GLY A 242 1.33 18.49 -0.46
N GLN A 243 1.73 17.84 0.64
CA GLN A 243 2.85 16.89 0.65
C GLN A 243 2.54 15.64 -0.18
N ARG A 244 3.53 15.15 -0.92
CA ARG A 244 3.45 13.87 -1.62
C ARG A 244 3.74 12.72 -0.66
N THR A 245 2.90 11.70 -0.73
CA THR A 245 3.09 10.44 0.01
C THR A 245 3.42 9.30 -0.94
N VAL A 246 4.23 8.38 -0.43
CA VAL A 246 4.52 7.09 -1.06
C VAL A 246 3.93 6.03 -0.15
N GLY A 247 2.94 5.30 -0.66
CA GLY A 247 2.22 4.27 0.10
C GLY A 247 3.17 3.22 0.66
N ALA A 248 2.98 2.83 1.89
CA ALA A 248 3.83 1.95 2.69
C ALA A 248 5.19 2.52 3.13
N GLU A 249 5.68 3.64 2.58
CA GLU A 249 7.02 4.17 2.89
C GLU A 249 6.97 5.47 3.67
N THR A 250 6.05 6.39 3.34
CA THR A 250 5.92 7.66 4.06
C THR A 250 5.27 7.44 5.42
N VAL A 251 5.97 7.80 6.50
CA VAL A 251 5.37 7.86 7.84
C VAL A 251 4.45 9.07 7.88
N VAL A 252 3.15 8.86 8.13
CA VAL A 252 2.13 9.93 8.15
C VAL A 252 1.75 10.36 9.56
N ALA A 253 1.97 9.49 10.54
CA ALA A 253 1.69 9.84 11.94
C ALA A 253 2.52 9.00 12.91
N THR A 254 2.74 9.55 14.11
CA THR A 254 3.16 8.82 15.30
C THR A 254 1.90 8.50 16.11
N LEU A 255 1.75 7.23 16.48
CA LEU A 255 0.61 6.74 17.23
C LEU A 255 0.86 6.96 18.73
N PRO A 256 -0.17 7.26 19.54
CA PRO A 256 -0.03 7.43 20.98
C PRO A 256 0.44 6.10 21.61
N PRO A 257 1.05 6.14 22.80
CA PRO A 257 1.30 4.91 23.55
C PRO A 257 0.00 4.12 23.76
N PRO A 258 0.07 2.78 23.85
CA PRO A 258 -1.11 1.97 24.14
C PRO A 258 -1.80 2.47 25.40
N ALA A 259 -3.13 2.41 25.43
CA ALA A 259 -3.86 2.68 26.67
C ALA A 259 -3.31 1.74 27.77
N PRO A 260 -3.10 2.26 28.98
CA PRO A 260 -2.72 1.39 30.09
C PRO A 260 -3.78 0.28 30.16
N GLY A 261 -3.34 -0.96 29.93
CA GLY A 261 -4.23 -2.11 29.96
C GLY A 261 -4.91 -2.14 31.32
N ASP A 262 -6.23 -2.26 31.34
CA ASP A 262 -6.96 -2.68 32.50
C ASP A 262 -6.39 -4.05 32.87
N GLY A 263 -5.38 -4.03 33.76
CA GLY A 263 -4.78 -5.24 34.30
C GLY A 263 -5.85 -5.97 35.11
N GLY A 264 -6.47 -6.94 34.42
CA GLY A 264 -7.34 -7.91 35.06
C GLY A 264 -6.53 -9.11 35.53
#